data_9745e24f2cdf2617ce7908f881849f91
#
_entry.id   9745e24f2cdf2617ce7908f881849f91
#
_cell.length_a   1.000
_cell.length_b   1.000
_cell.length_c   1.000
_cell.angle_alpha   90.00
_cell.angle_beta   90.00
_cell.angle_gamma   90.00
#
_symmetry.space_group_name_H-M   'P 1'
#
loop_
_entity.id
_entity.type
_entity.pdbx_description
1 polymer ?
#
loop_
_entity_poly.entity_id
_entity_poly.type
_entity_poly.pdbx_seq_one_letter_code
_entity_poly.pdbx_strand_id
1 'polypeptide(L)'
;MNAFDRRLLDAARTGDTDGVRTAIESGARVDCRDEELRTPLLLAVHGDHVGAARLLVGAGADPDAQDRREDSPWLSTGVTGSVRMLRVLLPADPDLKLPNRFGGTALIPASERGHVAYVRELLRTTDIDVDHVNRLGWTALLEAVILGDGGRTHQEVVELLLAAGADPDLPDGDGVTALTHAERRGFAEIAALLRSAR
;
A
#
# COMPACT_ATOMS: atom_id res chain seq x y z
N MET A 1 -26.80 0.39 11.57
CA MET A 1 -26.26 -0.84 10.93
C MET A 1 -27.26 -1.97 11.11
N ASN A 2 -27.67 -2.66 10.04
CA ASN A 2 -28.61 -3.77 10.09
C ASN A 2 -27.87 -5.11 10.40
N ALA A 3 -28.65 -6.20 10.58
CA ALA A 3 -28.06 -7.50 10.95
C ALA A 3 -27.18 -8.11 9.84
N PHE A 4 -27.51 -7.87 8.56
CA PHE A 4 -26.74 -8.38 7.41
C PHE A 4 -25.44 -7.63 7.26
N ASP A 5 -25.42 -6.29 7.43
CA ASP A 5 -24.19 -5.48 7.43
C ASP A 5 -23.19 -5.97 8.50
N ARG A 6 -23.69 -6.24 9.72
CA ARG A 6 -22.86 -6.74 10.82
C ARG A 6 -22.24 -8.09 10.48
N ARG A 7 -23.03 -9.02 9.93
CA ARG A 7 -22.53 -10.32 9.48
C ARG A 7 -21.48 -10.19 8.39
N LEU A 8 -21.66 -9.25 7.44
CA LEU A 8 -20.69 -9.01 6.38
C LEU A 8 -19.35 -8.52 6.94
N LEU A 9 -19.37 -7.55 7.87
CA LEU A 9 -18.16 -7.05 8.54
C LEU A 9 -17.44 -8.16 9.31
N ASP A 10 -18.17 -9.00 10.06
CA ASP A 10 -17.58 -10.08 10.84
C ASP A 10 -17.00 -11.17 9.92
N ALA A 11 -17.72 -11.57 8.88
CA ALA A 11 -17.25 -12.55 7.90
C ALA A 11 -16.00 -12.05 7.15
N ALA A 12 -15.98 -10.77 6.73
CA ALA A 12 -14.83 -10.17 6.07
C ALA A 12 -13.60 -10.11 7.01
N ARG A 13 -13.81 -9.77 8.30
CA ARG A 13 -12.74 -9.70 9.31
C ARG A 13 -12.11 -11.06 9.58
N THR A 14 -12.88 -12.14 9.53
CA THR A 14 -12.42 -13.51 9.84
C THR A 14 -12.01 -14.30 8.59
N GLY A 15 -12.26 -13.75 7.39
CA GLY A 15 -11.99 -14.43 6.12
C GLY A 15 -13.00 -15.52 5.77
N ASP A 16 -14.17 -15.53 6.42
CA ASP A 16 -15.27 -16.44 6.11
C ASP A 16 -15.90 -16.08 4.77
N THR A 17 -15.38 -16.69 3.70
CA THR A 17 -15.78 -16.44 2.32
C THR A 17 -17.25 -16.80 2.07
N ASP A 18 -17.75 -17.86 2.69
CA ASP A 18 -19.15 -18.27 2.54
C ASP A 18 -20.08 -17.34 3.31
N GLY A 19 -19.67 -16.88 4.48
CA GLY A 19 -20.36 -15.84 5.24
C GLY A 19 -20.44 -14.52 4.48
N VAL A 20 -19.36 -14.11 3.80
CA VAL A 20 -19.34 -12.90 2.94
C VAL A 20 -20.37 -13.06 1.81
N ARG A 21 -20.34 -14.20 1.10
CA ARG A 21 -21.29 -14.49 0.01
C ARG A 21 -22.73 -14.41 0.51
N THR A 22 -23.03 -15.15 1.57
CA THR A 22 -24.38 -15.22 2.15
C THR A 22 -24.89 -13.85 2.60
N ALA A 23 -24.02 -13.03 3.22
CA ALA A 23 -24.40 -11.70 3.67
C ALA A 23 -24.73 -10.78 2.48
N ILE A 24 -23.91 -10.79 1.41
CA ILE A 24 -24.16 -10.02 0.19
C ILE A 24 -25.47 -10.44 -0.46
N GLU A 25 -25.70 -11.74 -0.65
CA GLU A 25 -26.96 -12.31 -1.23
C GLU A 25 -28.20 -11.98 -0.40
N SER A 26 -28.02 -11.81 0.94
CA SER A 26 -29.09 -11.39 1.86
C SER A 26 -29.34 -9.88 1.88
N GLY A 27 -28.63 -9.10 1.04
CA GLY A 27 -28.84 -7.65 0.92
C GLY A 27 -28.03 -6.81 1.89
N ALA A 28 -26.89 -7.30 2.38
CA ALA A 28 -25.93 -6.45 3.10
C ALA A 28 -25.39 -5.36 2.17
N ARG A 29 -25.17 -4.17 2.69
CA ARG A 29 -24.51 -3.09 1.94
C ARG A 29 -23.01 -3.39 1.88
N VAL A 30 -22.47 -3.50 0.67
CA VAL A 30 -21.08 -3.90 0.43
C VAL A 30 -20.09 -2.99 1.14
N ASP A 31 -20.34 -1.67 1.12
CA ASP A 31 -19.51 -0.65 1.79
C ASP A 31 -20.12 -0.20 3.12
N CYS A 32 -20.81 -1.10 3.84
CA CYS A 32 -21.20 -0.81 5.22
C CYS A 32 -19.97 -0.54 6.08
N ARG A 33 -20.15 0.25 7.15
CA ARG A 33 -19.01 0.72 7.96
C ARG A 33 -19.20 0.32 9.42
N ASP A 34 -18.10 -0.12 10.05
CA ASP A 34 -18.06 -0.32 11.49
C ASP A 34 -17.88 1.01 12.25
N GLU A 35 -17.67 0.94 13.56
CA GLU A 35 -17.49 2.11 14.42
C GLU A 35 -16.24 2.92 14.06
N GLU A 36 -15.23 2.27 13.49
CA GLU A 36 -13.99 2.90 13.02
C GLU A 36 -14.08 3.37 11.54
N LEU A 37 -15.28 3.32 10.95
CA LEU A 37 -15.56 3.59 9.54
C LEU A 37 -14.88 2.59 8.57
N ARG A 38 -14.39 1.44 9.04
CA ARG A 38 -13.78 0.43 8.19
C ARG A 38 -14.87 -0.29 7.39
N THR A 39 -14.59 -0.51 6.10
CA THR A 39 -15.45 -1.32 5.22
C THR A 39 -15.13 -2.80 5.35
N PRO A 40 -16.02 -3.71 4.91
CA PRO A 40 -15.71 -5.14 4.81
C PRO A 40 -14.45 -5.40 3.97
N LEU A 41 -14.24 -4.65 2.87
CA LEU A 41 -13.05 -4.80 2.03
C LEU A 41 -11.78 -4.42 2.78
N LEU A 42 -11.77 -3.31 3.54
CA LEU A 42 -10.62 -2.92 4.36
C LEU A 42 -10.29 -3.98 5.42
N LEU A 43 -11.31 -4.56 6.08
CA LEU A 43 -11.12 -5.63 7.06
C LEU A 43 -10.53 -6.90 6.42
N ALA A 44 -10.99 -7.26 5.22
CA ALA A 44 -10.46 -8.39 4.47
C ALA A 44 -9.00 -8.16 4.04
N VAL A 45 -8.64 -6.93 3.63
CA VAL A 45 -7.25 -6.56 3.29
C VAL A 45 -6.33 -6.65 4.51
N HIS A 46 -6.75 -6.14 5.65
CA HIS A 46 -5.96 -6.23 6.89
C HIS A 46 -5.66 -7.66 7.33
N GLY A 47 -6.58 -8.60 7.06
CA GLY A 47 -6.41 -10.03 7.36
C GLY A 47 -5.76 -10.84 6.23
N ASP A 48 -5.37 -10.22 5.11
CA ASP A 48 -4.95 -10.88 3.85
C ASP A 48 -5.95 -11.95 3.37
N HIS A 49 -7.25 -11.71 3.60
CA HIS A 49 -8.34 -12.61 3.25
C HIS A 49 -8.73 -12.46 1.77
N VAL A 50 -7.85 -12.93 0.88
CA VAL A 50 -7.95 -12.75 -0.59
C VAL A 50 -9.26 -13.28 -1.16
N GLY A 51 -9.79 -14.38 -0.63
CA GLY A 51 -11.08 -14.95 -1.05
C GLY A 51 -12.26 -14.02 -0.77
N ALA A 52 -12.32 -13.49 0.45
CA ALA A 52 -13.34 -12.52 0.88
C ALA A 52 -13.23 -11.22 0.07
N ALA A 53 -12.00 -10.68 -0.09
CA ALA A 53 -11.76 -9.47 -0.88
C ALA A 53 -12.24 -9.63 -2.34
N ARG A 54 -11.98 -10.78 -2.96
CA ARG A 54 -12.43 -11.06 -4.34
C ARG A 54 -13.95 -11.00 -4.47
N LEU A 55 -14.71 -11.54 -3.51
CA LEU A 55 -16.17 -11.47 -3.51
C LEU A 55 -16.66 -10.04 -3.32
N LEU A 56 -16.04 -9.30 -2.43
CA LEU A 56 -16.38 -7.90 -2.15
C LEU A 56 -16.12 -7.00 -3.36
N VAL A 57 -14.95 -7.11 -3.98
CA VAL A 57 -14.63 -6.39 -5.23
C VAL A 57 -15.60 -6.79 -6.35
N GLY A 58 -15.91 -8.09 -6.51
CA GLY A 58 -16.90 -8.56 -7.47
C GLY A 58 -18.31 -8.05 -7.21
N ALA A 59 -18.64 -7.67 -5.98
CA ALA A 59 -19.89 -7.03 -5.60
C ALA A 59 -19.86 -5.49 -5.66
N GLY A 60 -18.76 -4.89 -6.13
CA GLY A 60 -18.62 -3.46 -6.31
C GLY A 60 -18.14 -2.69 -5.08
N ALA A 61 -17.40 -3.36 -4.16
CA ALA A 61 -16.79 -2.68 -3.02
C ALA A 61 -15.80 -1.60 -3.47
N ASP A 62 -15.84 -0.44 -2.82
CA ASP A 62 -14.98 0.70 -3.08
C ASP A 62 -13.56 0.46 -2.51
N PRO A 63 -12.50 0.37 -3.37
CA PRO A 63 -11.13 0.18 -2.93
C PRO A 63 -10.53 1.39 -2.20
N ASP A 64 -11.16 2.56 -2.35
CA ASP A 64 -10.65 3.85 -1.86
C ASP A 64 -11.39 4.35 -0.62
N ALA A 65 -12.37 3.61 -0.15
CA ALA A 65 -13.18 3.95 1.02
C ALA A 65 -12.33 4.05 2.30
N GLN A 66 -11.95 5.27 2.69
CA GLN A 66 -11.11 5.54 3.86
C GLN A 66 -11.86 5.36 5.18
N ASP A 67 -11.15 4.83 6.19
CA ASP A 67 -11.57 4.73 7.58
C ASP A 67 -11.27 6.03 8.36
N ARG A 68 -11.47 6.01 9.71
CA ARG A 68 -11.15 7.17 10.59
C ARG A 68 -9.68 7.55 10.60
N ARG A 69 -8.78 6.65 10.17
CA ARG A 69 -7.34 6.86 10.13
C ARG A 69 -6.84 7.25 8.74
N GLU A 70 -7.76 7.50 7.81
CA GLU A 70 -7.44 7.74 6.40
C GLU A 70 -6.73 6.55 5.74
N ASP A 71 -6.94 5.32 6.26
CA ASP A 71 -6.49 4.09 5.63
C ASP A 71 -7.62 3.57 4.72
N SER A 72 -7.30 3.21 3.46
CA SER A 72 -8.24 2.55 2.53
C SER A 72 -7.83 1.11 2.24
N PRO A 73 -8.72 0.27 1.65
CA PRO A 73 -8.34 -1.03 1.15
C PRO A 73 -7.11 -0.98 0.25
N TRP A 74 -7.08 -0.06 -0.72
CA TRP A 74 -5.94 0.10 -1.63
C TRP A 74 -4.66 0.47 -0.91
N LEU A 75 -4.65 1.54 -0.11
CA LEU A 75 -3.49 1.99 0.65
C LEU A 75 -2.92 0.88 1.55
N SER A 76 -3.81 0.10 2.17
CA SER A 76 -3.43 -0.99 3.08
C SER A 76 -2.71 -2.15 2.37
N THR A 77 -2.86 -2.30 1.04
CA THR A 77 -2.08 -3.31 0.30
C THR A 77 -0.58 -3.01 0.33
N GLY A 78 -0.17 -1.75 0.31
CA GLY A 78 1.23 -1.34 0.47
C GLY A 78 1.78 -1.64 1.87
N VAL A 79 0.93 -1.51 2.89
CA VAL A 79 1.30 -1.83 4.29
C VAL A 79 1.47 -3.34 4.48
N THR A 80 0.60 -4.17 3.89
CA THR A 80 0.63 -5.63 4.01
C THR A 80 1.64 -6.30 3.07
N GLY A 81 1.96 -5.65 1.95
CA GLY A 81 2.85 -6.19 0.92
C GLY A 81 2.27 -7.37 0.13
N SER A 82 0.95 -7.58 0.20
CA SER A 82 0.31 -8.73 -0.43
C SER A 82 0.10 -8.52 -1.93
N VAL A 83 0.95 -9.15 -2.75
CA VAL A 83 0.82 -9.15 -4.21
C VAL A 83 -0.52 -9.76 -4.66
N ARG A 84 -1.02 -10.78 -3.93
CA ARG A 84 -2.31 -11.40 -4.24
C ARG A 84 -3.46 -10.44 -4.04
N MET A 85 -3.40 -9.66 -2.95
CA MET A 85 -4.40 -8.64 -2.64
C MET A 85 -4.35 -7.49 -3.64
N LEU A 86 -3.15 -6.98 -3.98
CA LEU A 86 -2.95 -5.98 -5.02
C LEU A 86 -3.66 -6.38 -6.32
N ARG A 87 -3.43 -7.62 -6.80
CA ARG A 87 -4.05 -8.15 -8.03
C ARG A 87 -5.58 -8.27 -7.94
N VAL A 88 -6.13 -8.46 -6.74
CA VAL A 88 -7.59 -8.49 -6.53
C VAL A 88 -8.19 -7.09 -6.60
N LEU A 89 -7.49 -6.08 -6.07
CA LEU A 89 -8.02 -4.72 -6.00
C LEU A 89 -7.81 -3.92 -7.30
N LEU A 90 -6.73 -4.18 -8.07
CA LEU A 90 -6.45 -3.46 -9.32
C LEU A 90 -7.64 -3.37 -10.29
N PRO A 91 -8.43 -4.45 -10.54
CA PRO A 91 -9.59 -4.37 -11.44
C PRO A 91 -10.73 -3.47 -10.95
N ALA A 92 -10.70 -3.04 -9.70
CA ALA A 92 -11.66 -2.08 -9.14
C ALA A 92 -11.25 -0.61 -9.39
N ASP A 93 -10.20 -0.38 -10.17
CA ASP A 93 -9.69 0.94 -10.59
C ASP A 93 -9.42 1.90 -9.41
N PRO A 94 -8.53 1.51 -8.46
CA PRO A 94 -8.23 2.33 -7.30
C PRO A 94 -7.55 3.65 -7.67
N ASP A 95 -7.82 4.70 -6.89
CA ASP A 95 -7.11 5.98 -7.02
C ASP A 95 -5.66 5.85 -6.52
N LEU A 96 -4.70 5.78 -7.47
CA LEU A 96 -3.28 5.65 -7.17
C LEU A 96 -2.68 6.88 -6.47
N LYS A 97 -3.40 8.01 -6.48
CA LYS A 97 -2.97 9.28 -5.86
C LYS A 97 -3.60 9.51 -4.50
N LEU A 98 -4.56 8.67 -4.09
CA LEU A 98 -5.19 8.77 -2.77
C LEU A 98 -4.13 8.70 -1.67
N PRO A 99 -3.98 9.73 -0.80
CA PRO A 99 -3.00 9.71 0.26
C PRO A 99 -3.58 9.11 1.56
N ASN A 100 -2.73 8.51 2.37
CA ASN A 100 -3.02 8.19 3.76
C ASN A 100 -2.84 9.45 4.66
N ARG A 101 -3.08 9.31 5.98
CA ARG A 101 -2.90 10.38 6.98
C ARG A 101 -1.51 11.02 7.01
N PHE A 102 -0.49 10.35 6.48
CA PHE A 102 0.87 10.89 6.35
C PHE A 102 1.13 11.52 4.98
N GLY A 103 0.14 11.55 4.11
CA GLY A 103 0.24 12.04 2.75
C GLY A 103 0.89 11.07 1.78
N GLY A 104 1.14 9.82 2.18
CA GLY A 104 1.80 8.81 1.34
C GLY A 104 0.81 7.95 0.56
N THR A 105 1.20 7.54 -0.64
CA THR A 105 0.52 6.54 -1.47
C THR A 105 0.92 5.11 -1.06
N ALA A 106 0.33 4.08 -1.69
CA ALA A 106 0.61 2.68 -1.37
C ALA A 106 2.09 2.27 -1.59
N LEU A 107 2.83 2.96 -2.46
CA LEU A 107 4.24 2.67 -2.74
C LEU A 107 5.15 3.00 -1.56
N ILE A 108 4.86 4.06 -0.82
CA ILE A 108 5.70 4.57 0.27
C ILE A 108 5.84 3.53 1.40
N PRO A 109 4.76 3.07 2.07
CA PRO A 109 4.90 2.07 3.13
C PRO A 109 5.40 0.71 2.64
N ALA A 110 5.18 0.38 1.36
CA ALA A 110 5.73 -0.84 0.79
C ALA A 110 7.26 -0.77 0.66
N SER A 111 7.79 0.41 0.32
CA SER A 111 9.23 0.66 0.20
C SER A 111 9.90 0.73 1.57
N GLU A 112 9.30 1.42 2.54
CA GLU A 112 9.72 1.45 3.95
C GLU A 112 9.91 0.03 4.52
N ARG A 113 8.95 -0.86 4.24
CA ARG A 113 8.91 -2.23 4.80
C ARG A 113 9.71 -3.26 3.99
N GLY A 114 10.29 -2.86 2.87
CA GLY A 114 11.05 -3.75 2.02
C GLY A 114 10.20 -4.81 1.31
N HIS A 115 8.97 -4.51 0.95
CA HIS A 115 8.06 -5.44 0.26
C HIS A 115 8.42 -5.58 -1.24
N VAL A 116 9.62 -6.12 -1.53
CA VAL A 116 10.21 -6.20 -2.89
C VAL A 116 9.24 -6.74 -3.93
N ALA A 117 8.57 -7.86 -3.66
CA ALA A 117 7.65 -8.48 -4.62
C ALA A 117 6.44 -7.59 -4.90
N TYR A 118 5.93 -6.90 -3.88
CA TYR A 118 4.82 -5.96 -4.02
C TYR A 118 5.25 -4.71 -4.79
N VAL A 119 6.38 -4.08 -4.42
CA VAL A 119 6.93 -2.91 -5.12
C VAL A 119 7.14 -3.21 -6.60
N ARG A 120 7.77 -4.35 -6.92
CA ARG A 120 7.97 -4.80 -8.31
C ARG A 120 6.66 -4.92 -9.08
N GLU A 121 5.66 -5.57 -8.47
CA GLU A 121 4.37 -5.78 -9.14
C GLU A 121 3.62 -4.47 -9.31
N LEU A 122 3.58 -3.61 -8.28
CA LEU A 122 2.93 -2.31 -8.33
C LEU A 122 3.51 -1.42 -9.45
N LEU A 123 4.85 -1.26 -9.49
CA LEU A 123 5.55 -0.47 -10.50
C LEU A 123 5.38 -1.04 -11.93
N ARG A 124 5.25 -2.37 -12.06
CA ARG A 124 5.04 -3.03 -13.35
C ARG A 124 3.62 -2.88 -13.89
N THR A 125 2.61 -2.80 -13.02
CA THR A 125 1.19 -2.91 -13.39
C THR A 125 0.41 -1.61 -13.30
N THR A 126 1.03 -0.56 -12.77
CA THR A 126 0.41 0.76 -12.59
C THR A 126 1.33 1.88 -13.04
N ASP A 127 0.77 3.05 -13.22
CA ASP A 127 1.47 4.32 -13.47
C ASP A 127 1.58 5.18 -12.18
N ILE A 128 1.71 4.51 -11.02
CA ILE A 128 1.87 5.20 -9.74
C ILE A 128 3.05 6.16 -9.79
N ASP A 129 2.85 7.36 -9.26
CA ASP A 129 3.90 8.38 -9.17
C ASP A 129 5.01 7.91 -8.22
N VAL A 130 6.17 7.55 -8.80
CA VAL A 130 7.33 7.02 -8.07
C VAL A 130 7.98 8.08 -7.19
N ASP A 131 7.85 9.36 -7.57
CA ASP A 131 8.41 10.52 -6.88
C ASP A 131 7.39 11.26 -6.01
N HIS A 132 6.22 10.65 -5.77
CA HIS A 132 5.24 11.21 -4.85
C HIS A 132 5.88 11.54 -3.49
N VAL A 133 5.66 12.79 -3.03
CA VAL A 133 6.23 13.29 -1.77
C VAL A 133 5.14 13.31 -0.69
N ASN A 134 5.40 12.68 0.44
CA ASN A 134 4.49 12.68 1.59
C ASN A 134 4.60 13.96 2.44
N ARG A 135 3.82 14.06 3.54
CA ARG A 135 3.81 15.24 4.44
C ARG A 135 5.12 15.44 5.20
N LEU A 136 6.00 14.45 5.26
CA LEU A 136 7.35 14.55 5.84
C LEU A 136 8.38 15.09 4.84
N GLY A 137 7.98 15.31 3.58
CA GLY A 137 8.88 15.67 2.50
C GLY A 137 9.65 14.47 1.95
N TRP A 138 9.16 13.24 2.11
CA TRP A 138 9.85 12.01 1.72
C TRP A 138 9.16 11.31 0.55
N THR A 139 9.97 10.88 -0.42
CA THR A 139 9.57 9.96 -1.48
C THR A 139 9.69 8.50 -1.01
N ALA A 140 9.18 7.56 -1.79
CA ALA A 140 9.39 6.13 -1.55
C ALA A 140 10.88 5.74 -1.48
N LEU A 141 11.71 6.39 -2.31
CA LEU A 141 13.16 6.22 -2.31
C LEU A 141 13.80 6.70 -0.98
N LEU A 142 13.40 7.88 -0.51
CA LEU A 142 13.87 8.42 0.77
C LEU A 142 13.43 7.53 1.94
N GLU A 143 12.19 7.06 1.98
CA GLU A 143 11.71 6.16 3.05
C GLU A 143 12.46 4.83 3.07
N ALA A 144 12.70 4.22 1.91
CA ALA A 144 13.48 2.98 1.82
C ALA A 144 14.92 3.14 2.38
N VAL A 145 15.51 4.34 2.22
CA VAL A 145 16.85 4.63 2.74
C VAL A 145 16.81 5.08 4.20
N ILE A 146 15.89 5.95 4.58
CA ILE A 146 15.85 6.55 5.93
C ILE A 146 15.34 5.57 6.98
N LEU A 147 14.32 4.78 6.67
CA LEU A 147 13.66 3.86 7.61
C LEU A 147 14.11 2.41 7.41
N GLY A 148 14.64 2.08 6.24
CA GLY A 148 15.19 0.76 5.94
C GLY A 148 16.42 0.42 6.76
N ASP A 149 16.86 -0.83 6.70
CA ASP A 149 18.05 -1.35 7.41
C ASP A 149 19.34 -1.41 6.54
N GLY A 150 19.25 -1.00 5.27
CA GLY A 150 20.35 -1.05 4.31
C GLY A 150 20.69 -2.47 3.81
N GLY A 151 19.95 -3.47 4.27
CA GLY A 151 20.11 -4.87 3.87
C GLY A 151 19.62 -5.14 2.44
N ARG A 152 19.85 -6.38 1.98
CA ARG A 152 19.56 -6.80 0.60
C ARG A 152 18.15 -6.46 0.13
N THR A 153 17.17 -6.60 1.03
CA THR A 153 15.76 -6.30 0.72
C THR A 153 15.56 -4.83 0.34
N HIS A 154 16.14 -3.90 1.13
CA HIS A 154 16.05 -2.47 0.81
C HIS A 154 16.94 -2.07 -0.38
N GLN A 155 18.06 -2.76 -0.61
CA GLN A 155 18.86 -2.59 -1.84
C GLN A 155 18.03 -2.92 -3.07
N GLU A 156 17.31 -4.06 -3.08
CA GLU A 156 16.41 -4.45 -4.18
C GLU A 156 15.24 -3.45 -4.37
N VAL A 157 14.69 -2.91 -3.28
CA VAL A 157 13.65 -1.85 -3.38
C VAL A 157 14.22 -0.60 -4.03
N VAL A 158 15.40 -0.14 -3.61
CA VAL A 158 16.08 1.02 -4.21
C VAL A 158 16.36 0.78 -5.69
N GLU A 159 16.87 -0.39 -6.07
CA GLU A 159 17.08 -0.77 -7.49
C GLU A 159 15.77 -0.67 -8.30
N LEU A 160 14.66 -1.20 -7.76
CA LEU A 160 13.36 -1.17 -8.43
C LEU A 160 12.82 0.24 -8.62
N LEU A 161 12.94 1.09 -7.59
CA LEU A 161 12.51 2.50 -7.66
C LEU A 161 13.33 3.28 -8.70
N LEU A 162 14.66 3.14 -8.68
CA LEU A 162 15.55 3.78 -9.67
C LEU A 162 15.26 3.29 -11.09
N ALA A 163 15.04 1.98 -11.27
CA ALA A 163 14.68 1.41 -12.56
C ALA A 163 13.31 1.89 -13.08
N ALA A 164 12.41 2.27 -12.16
CA ALA A 164 11.11 2.87 -12.49
C ALA A 164 11.17 4.39 -12.72
N GLY A 165 12.36 5.01 -12.63
CA GLY A 165 12.58 6.42 -12.91
C GLY A 165 12.51 7.33 -11.68
N ALA A 166 12.64 6.79 -10.45
CA ALA A 166 12.74 7.63 -9.26
C ALA A 166 13.95 8.58 -9.37
N ASP A 167 13.73 9.86 -9.08
CA ASP A 167 14.78 10.88 -9.08
C ASP A 167 15.66 10.75 -7.82
N PRO A 168 16.94 10.31 -7.94
CA PRO A 168 17.84 10.14 -6.80
C PRO A 168 18.27 11.46 -6.15
N ASP A 169 18.04 12.58 -6.81
CA ASP A 169 18.47 13.91 -6.37
C ASP A 169 17.36 14.69 -5.65
N LEU A 170 16.12 14.18 -5.61
CA LEU A 170 15.05 14.78 -4.82
C LEU A 170 15.43 14.76 -3.32
N PRO A 171 15.52 15.95 -2.68
CA PRO A 171 15.87 16.03 -1.27
C PRO A 171 14.63 15.86 -0.39
N ASP A 172 14.85 15.55 0.88
CA ASP A 172 13.85 15.69 1.94
C ASP A 172 13.60 17.17 2.33
N GLY A 173 12.71 17.39 3.32
CA GLY A 173 12.37 18.72 3.82
C GLY A 173 13.55 19.54 4.38
N ASP A 174 14.66 18.87 4.71
CA ASP A 174 15.90 19.48 5.20
C ASP A 174 16.95 19.68 4.10
N GLY A 175 16.61 19.39 2.84
CA GLY A 175 17.51 19.50 1.71
C GLY A 175 18.51 18.34 1.58
N VAL A 176 18.26 17.20 2.23
CA VAL A 176 19.16 16.05 2.26
C VAL A 176 18.68 14.98 1.28
N THR A 177 19.55 14.55 0.36
CA THR A 177 19.23 13.53 -0.65
C THR A 177 19.33 12.10 -0.08
N ALA A 178 18.72 11.14 -0.76
CA ALA A 178 18.82 9.72 -0.44
C ALA A 178 20.29 9.24 -0.39
N LEU A 179 21.15 9.72 -1.29
CA LEU A 179 22.59 9.42 -1.25
C LEU A 179 23.25 9.88 0.04
N THR A 180 22.99 11.11 0.45
CA THR A 180 23.57 11.66 1.68
C THR A 180 23.09 10.87 2.91
N HIS A 181 21.83 10.46 2.96
CA HIS A 181 21.30 9.60 4.03
C HIS A 181 21.99 8.22 4.03
N ALA A 182 22.14 7.59 2.87
CA ALA A 182 22.81 6.29 2.75
C ALA A 182 24.28 6.35 3.23
N GLU A 183 25.01 7.42 2.86
CA GLU A 183 26.40 7.63 3.31
C GLU A 183 26.49 7.83 4.82
N ARG A 184 25.65 8.67 5.41
CA ARG A 184 25.60 8.91 6.87
C ARG A 184 25.27 7.64 7.67
N ARG A 185 24.50 6.72 7.08
CA ARG A 185 24.10 5.45 7.68
C ARG A 185 25.09 4.31 7.40
N GLY A 186 26.11 4.55 6.56
CA GLY A 186 27.08 3.52 6.17
C GLY A 186 26.52 2.46 5.23
N PHE A 187 25.45 2.76 4.48
CA PHE A 187 24.84 1.84 3.52
C PHE A 187 25.58 1.89 2.18
N ALA A 188 26.76 1.28 2.15
CA ALA A 188 27.70 1.38 1.03
C ALA A 188 27.11 0.91 -0.32
N GLU A 189 26.37 -0.19 -0.32
CA GLU A 189 25.73 -0.76 -1.50
C GLU A 189 24.63 0.18 -2.03
N ILE A 190 23.76 0.69 -1.15
CA ILE A 190 22.71 1.66 -1.54
C ILE A 190 23.36 2.94 -2.07
N ALA A 191 24.41 3.45 -1.42
CA ALA A 191 25.13 4.63 -1.88
C ALA A 191 25.76 4.42 -3.27
N ALA A 192 26.26 3.21 -3.56
CA ALA A 192 26.78 2.85 -4.88
C ALA A 192 25.68 2.84 -5.95
N LEU A 193 24.49 2.26 -5.65
CA LEU A 193 23.33 2.28 -6.54
C LEU A 193 22.90 3.72 -6.88
N LEU A 194 22.75 4.56 -5.84
CA LEU A 194 22.34 5.95 -6.00
C LEU A 194 23.35 6.78 -6.81
N ARG A 195 24.68 6.53 -6.66
CA ARG A 195 25.69 7.21 -7.49
C ARG A 195 25.64 6.78 -8.94
N SER A 196 25.32 5.52 -9.22
CA SER A 196 25.25 5.00 -10.60
C SER A 196 24.01 5.44 -11.37
N ALA A 197 22.98 5.94 -10.68
CA ALA A 197 21.73 6.41 -11.27
C ALA A 197 21.71 7.92 -11.60
N ARG A 198 22.80 8.64 -11.29
CA ARG A 198 22.95 10.08 -11.54
C ARG A 198 23.41 10.43 -12.97
#